data_49afa0e258ae8d1b7ebcb8ab941bf83d
#
_entry.id   49afa0e258ae8d1b7ebcb8ab941bf83d
#
_cell.length_a   1.000
_cell.length_b   1.000
_cell.length_c   1.000
_cell.angle_alpha   90.00
_cell.angle_beta   90.00
_cell.angle_gamma   90.00
#
_symmetry.space_group_name_H-M   'P 1'
#
loop_
_entity.id
_entity.type
_entity.pdbx_description
1 polymer ?
#
loop_
_entity_poly.entity_id
_entity_poly.type
_entity_poly.pdbx_seq_one_letter_code
_entity_poly.pdbx_strand_id
1 'polypeptide(L)'
;NGEYLINAQGEDVVAGIRTPQQITIEGSKRWAVAQKVSEEERKAKFPSLEEVMPEVYKELDEIQHHLEQYFKDMQDIEFTIQDGKLWMLQCRNGKRTGAAMVKIAMDMLREGLIDEKTAVLRCEPAKLDELLHPVFDKKAIATAQVITKGLPASPGAATGPVVFFAEDAEKVLAATGQKAILVRIETSPEDLKGMLDAAGILTARGGMTSHAAVVARGMGKCC
;
A
#
# COMPACT_ATOMS: atom_id res chain seq x y z
N ASN A 1 -1.48 -11.62 9.24
CA ASN A 1 -2.63 -10.70 9.15
C ASN A 1 -3.68 -11.31 8.24
N GLY A 2 -4.96 -11.10 8.56
CA GLY A 2 -6.06 -11.58 7.75
C GLY A 2 -7.40 -11.14 8.31
N GLU A 3 -8.44 -11.33 7.53
CA GLU A 3 -9.79 -10.90 7.82
C GLU A 3 -10.78 -12.02 7.52
N TYR A 4 -11.92 -12.01 8.19
CA TYR A 4 -13.02 -12.94 7.94
C TYR A 4 -14.36 -12.24 8.06
N LEU A 5 -15.37 -12.82 7.42
CA LEU A 5 -16.79 -12.39 7.53
C LEU A 5 -17.69 -13.59 7.81
N ILE A 6 -18.69 -13.37 8.65
CA ILE A 6 -19.71 -14.40 8.98
C ILE A 6 -20.82 -14.33 7.94
N ASN A 7 -21.24 -15.49 7.40
CA ASN A 7 -22.29 -15.62 6.40
C ASN A 7 -22.09 -14.65 5.22
N ALA A 8 -20.96 -14.74 4.57
CA ALA A 8 -20.55 -13.88 3.45
C ALA A 8 -19.82 -14.69 2.40
N GLN A 9 -19.74 -14.14 1.19
CA GLN A 9 -18.90 -14.65 0.12
C GLN A 9 -17.64 -13.80 -0.01
N GLY A 10 -16.61 -14.30 -0.71
CA GLY A 10 -15.34 -13.58 -0.90
C GLY A 10 -15.51 -12.20 -1.54
N GLU A 11 -16.49 -12.05 -2.42
CA GLU A 11 -16.83 -10.78 -3.05
C GLU A 11 -17.31 -9.73 -2.04
N ASP A 12 -17.98 -10.12 -0.95
CA ASP A 12 -18.45 -9.18 0.10
C ASP A 12 -17.26 -8.55 0.84
N VAL A 13 -16.16 -9.30 1.00
CA VAL A 13 -14.90 -8.79 1.59
C VAL A 13 -14.27 -7.76 0.67
N VAL A 14 -14.16 -8.08 -0.63
CA VAL A 14 -13.50 -7.22 -1.63
C VAL A 14 -14.33 -5.98 -1.94
N ALA A 15 -15.65 -6.09 -1.97
CA ALA A 15 -16.55 -4.97 -2.27
C ALA A 15 -16.65 -3.94 -1.13
N GLY A 16 -16.16 -4.26 0.08
CA GLY A 16 -16.17 -3.34 1.22
C GLY A 16 -17.57 -2.98 1.73
N ILE A 17 -18.59 -3.80 1.42
CA ILE A 17 -19.99 -3.57 1.81
C ILE A 17 -20.19 -3.82 3.31
N ARG A 18 -19.38 -4.70 3.89
CA ARG A 18 -19.40 -5.06 5.30
C ARG A 18 -18.00 -4.89 5.89
N THR A 19 -17.93 -4.51 7.16
CA THR A 19 -16.63 -4.42 7.87
C THR A 19 -16.17 -5.81 8.26
N PRO A 20 -15.05 -6.30 7.72
CA PRO A 20 -14.52 -7.61 8.08
C PRO A 20 -13.90 -7.59 9.49
N GLN A 21 -13.95 -8.74 10.14
CA GLN A 21 -13.33 -8.97 11.44
C GLN A 21 -11.92 -9.54 11.24
N GLN A 22 -11.04 -9.26 12.20
CA GLN A 22 -9.64 -9.67 12.14
C GLN A 22 -9.46 -11.12 12.58
N ILE A 23 -8.51 -11.84 12.00
CA ILE A 23 -8.24 -13.24 12.35
C ILE A 23 -7.63 -13.33 13.75
N THR A 24 -6.66 -12.44 14.09
CA THR A 24 -5.92 -12.49 15.36
C THR A 24 -6.42 -11.47 16.38
N ILE A 25 -6.30 -11.78 17.68
CA ILE A 25 -6.58 -10.86 18.79
C ILE A 25 -5.76 -9.57 18.64
N GLU A 26 -4.47 -9.69 18.34
CA GLU A 26 -3.61 -8.53 18.18
C GLU A 26 -4.03 -7.64 16.99
N GLY A 27 -4.38 -8.26 15.87
CA GLY A 27 -4.91 -7.56 14.70
C GLY A 27 -6.20 -6.82 15.03
N SER A 28 -7.13 -7.49 15.74
CA SER A 28 -8.40 -6.90 16.17
C SER A 28 -8.21 -5.72 17.12
N LYS A 29 -7.28 -5.81 18.09
CA LYS A 29 -6.94 -4.69 18.97
C LYS A 29 -6.34 -3.50 18.21
N ARG A 30 -5.41 -3.75 17.29
CA ARG A 30 -4.82 -2.68 16.44
C ARG A 30 -5.88 -2.01 15.57
N TRP A 31 -6.78 -2.79 15.00
CA TRP A 31 -7.90 -2.28 14.21
C TRP A 31 -8.82 -1.39 15.06
N ALA A 32 -9.21 -1.83 16.27
CA ALA A 32 -10.06 -1.07 17.18
C ALA A 32 -9.46 0.28 17.57
N VAL A 33 -8.16 0.33 17.86
CA VAL A 33 -7.44 1.58 18.13
C VAL A 33 -7.49 2.52 16.93
N ALA A 34 -7.28 2.00 15.72
CA ALA A 34 -7.32 2.80 14.49
C ALA A 34 -8.72 3.34 14.18
N GLN A 35 -9.78 2.58 14.50
CA GLN A 35 -11.19 2.97 14.31
C GLN A 35 -11.78 3.72 15.50
N LYS A 36 -11.02 3.92 16.59
CA LYS A 36 -11.47 4.55 17.84
C LYS A 36 -12.66 3.81 18.50
N VAL A 37 -12.66 2.48 18.39
CA VAL A 37 -13.64 1.57 19.01
C VAL A 37 -13.12 1.14 20.37
N SER A 38 -13.99 1.12 21.40
CA SER A 38 -13.61 0.64 22.73
C SER A 38 -13.37 -0.88 22.75
N GLU A 39 -12.62 -1.37 23.75
CA GLU A 39 -12.34 -2.81 23.86
C GLU A 39 -13.62 -3.61 24.15
N GLU A 40 -14.58 -3.05 24.89
CA GLU A 40 -15.86 -3.68 25.15
C GLU A 40 -16.68 -3.82 23.86
N GLU A 41 -16.73 -2.75 23.06
CA GLU A 41 -17.42 -2.77 21.77
C GLU A 41 -16.72 -3.68 20.76
N ARG A 42 -15.38 -3.69 20.72
CA ARG A 42 -14.60 -4.61 19.90
C ARG A 42 -14.97 -6.05 20.18
N LYS A 43 -14.93 -6.46 21.45
CA LYS A 43 -15.27 -7.84 21.85
C LYS A 43 -16.71 -8.22 21.56
N ALA A 44 -17.64 -7.27 21.70
CA ALA A 44 -19.05 -7.52 21.49
C ALA A 44 -19.45 -7.61 20.02
N LYS A 45 -18.86 -6.76 19.15
CA LYS A 45 -19.28 -6.61 17.75
C LYS A 45 -18.25 -7.09 16.72
N PHE A 46 -16.96 -7.06 17.08
CA PHE A 46 -15.84 -7.33 16.17
C PHE A 46 -14.79 -8.27 16.79
N PRO A 47 -15.19 -9.39 17.40
CA PRO A 47 -14.24 -10.34 17.97
C PRO A 47 -13.38 -10.94 16.87
N SER A 48 -12.13 -11.31 17.19
CA SER A 48 -11.27 -12.01 16.25
C SER A 48 -11.68 -13.48 16.08
N LEU A 49 -11.25 -14.11 14.98
CA LEU A 49 -11.43 -15.55 14.78
C LEU A 49 -10.78 -16.36 15.92
N GLU A 50 -9.61 -15.93 16.36
CA GLU A 50 -8.88 -16.52 17.50
C GLU A 50 -9.71 -16.54 18.80
N GLU A 51 -10.58 -15.51 19.02
CA GLU A 51 -11.47 -15.46 20.18
C GLU A 51 -12.73 -16.32 20.02
N VAL A 52 -13.33 -16.34 18.84
CA VAL A 52 -14.63 -17.01 18.62
C VAL A 52 -14.51 -18.47 18.21
N MET A 53 -13.41 -18.85 17.56
CA MET A 53 -13.15 -20.22 17.08
C MET A 53 -11.68 -20.59 17.27
N PRO A 54 -11.18 -20.71 18.52
CA PRO A 54 -9.76 -20.92 18.80
C PRO A 54 -9.18 -22.19 18.18
N GLU A 55 -9.95 -23.27 18.11
CA GLU A 55 -9.48 -24.52 17.50
C GLU A 55 -9.30 -24.38 15.97
N VAL A 56 -10.26 -23.71 15.31
CA VAL A 56 -10.17 -23.43 13.86
C VAL A 56 -9.02 -22.47 13.58
N TYR A 57 -8.82 -21.46 14.43
CA TYR A 57 -7.67 -20.56 14.30
C TYR A 57 -6.35 -21.31 14.44
N LYS A 58 -6.24 -22.22 15.41
CA LYS A 58 -5.03 -23.03 15.58
C LYS A 58 -4.74 -23.90 14.35
N GLU A 59 -5.76 -24.54 13.77
CA GLU A 59 -5.62 -25.33 12.54
C GLU A 59 -5.16 -24.43 11.37
N LEU A 60 -5.74 -23.24 11.21
CA LEU A 60 -5.35 -22.26 10.20
C LEU A 60 -3.90 -21.81 10.39
N ASP A 61 -3.48 -21.57 11.62
CA ASP A 61 -2.13 -21.14 11.96
C ASP A 61 -1.09 -22.24 11.64
N GLU A 62 -1.40 -23.50 11.96
CA GLU A 62 -0.57 -24.64 11.59
C GLU A 62 -0.44 -24.82 10.07
N ILE A 63 -1.53 -24.65 9.33
CA ILE A 63 -1.55 -24.72 7.87
C ILE A 63 -0.71 -23.60 7.26
N GLN A 64 -0.88 -22.36 7.71
CA GLN A 64 -0.08 -21.24 7.17
C GLN A 64 1.41 -21.42 7.38
N HIS A 65 1.84 -21.87 8.57
CA HIS A 65 3.25 -22.16 8.84
C HIS A 65 3.78 -23.30 7.94
N HIS A 66 2.97 -24.35 7.75
CA HIS A 66 3.35 -25.45 6.86
C HIS A 66 3.53 -24.96 5.41
N LEU A 67 2.60 -24.13 4.91
CA LEU A 67 2.68 -23.58 3.57
C LEU A 67 3.89 -22.65 3.40
N GLU A 68 4.17 -21.78 4.37
CA GLU A 68 5.36 -20.91 4.34
C GLU A 68 6.66 -21.73 4.32
N GLN A 69 6.74 -22.79 5.11
CA GLN A 69 7.89 -23.70 5.10
C GLN A 69 8.04 -24.48 3.80
N TYR A 70 6.93 -24.90 3.22
CA TYR A 70 6.92 -25.65 1.96
C TYR A 70 7.32 -24.77 0.77
N PHE A 71 6.67 -23.63 0.60
CA PHE A 71 6.93 -22.71 -0.50
C PHE A 71 8.15 -21.81 -0.27
N LYS A 72 8.67 -21.77 0.96
CA LYS A 72 9.73 -20.85 1.38
C LYS A 72 9.40 -19.39 1.07
N ASP A 73 8.10 -19.03 1.07
CA ASP A 73 7.61 -17.68 0.79
C ASP A 73 6.28 -17.43 1.49
N MET A 74 5.99 -16.14 1.77
CA MET A 74 4.73 -15.69 2.34
C MET A 74 3.57 -16.02 1.40
N GLN A 75 2.54 -16.66 1.94
CA GLN A 75 1.37 -17.10 1.18
C GLN A 75 0.14 -16.25 1.48
N ASP A 76 -0.61 -15.97 0.42
CA ASP A 76 -1.96 -15.41 0.47
C ASP A 76 -2.95 -16.57 0.41
N ILE A 77 -3.77 -16.71 1.45
CA ILE A 77 -4.61 -17.88 1.68
C ILE A 77 -6.06 -17.45 1.70
N GLU A 78 -6.89 -18.17 0.95
CA GLU A 78 -8.35 -18.06 1.02
C GLU A 78 -8.93 -19.32 1.67
N PHE A 79 -9.84 -19.15 2.61
CA PHE A 79 -10.47 -20.24 3.35
C PHE A 79 -11.96 -19.98 3.62
N THR A 80 -12.69 -21.03 3.95
CA THR A 80 -14.03 -20.92 4.51
C THR A 80 -14.19 -21.84 5.71
N ILE A 81 -15.16 -21.52 6.57
CA ILE A 81 -15.51 -22.31 7.74
C ILE A 81 -16.98 -22.70 7.60
N GLN A 82 -17.25 -23.99 7.59
CA GLN A 82 -18.61 -24.52 7.54
C GLN A 82 -18.78 -25.58 8.62
N ASP A 83 -19.82 -25.45 9.44
CA ASP A 83 -20.13 -26.37 10.54
C ASP A 83 -18.94 -26.59 11.50
N GLY A 84 -18.20 -25.51 11.79
CA GLY A 84 -17.03 -25.52 12.67
C GLY A 84 -15.78 -26.16 12.04
N LYS A 85 -15.79 -26.53 10.77
CA LYS A 85 -14.68 -27.13 10.05
C LYS A 85 -14.04 -26.15 9.07
N LEU A 86 -12.71 -26.10 9.08
CA LEU A 86 -11.90 -25.29 8.15
C LEU A 86 -11.80 -25.96 6.78
N TRP A 87 -11.91 -25.15 5.73
CA TRP A 87 -11.73 -25.58 4.35
C TRP A 87 -10.83 -24.58 3.64
N MET A 88 -9.70 -25.07 3.11
CA MET A 88 -8.80 -24.27 2.29
C MET A 88 -9.35 -24.18 0.87
N LEU A 89 -9.48 -22.97 0.36
CA LEU A 89 -10.02 -22.70 -0.98
C LEU A 89 -8.91 -22.41 -1.98
N GLN A 90 -7.97 -21.53 -1.63
CA GLN A 90 -6.86 -21.13 -2.48
C GLN A 90 -5.63 -20.77 -1.67
N CYS A 91 -4.45 -21.04 -2.25
CA CYS A 91 -3.17 -20.57 -1.77
C CYS A 91 -2.38 -20.03 -2.96
N ARG A 92 -1.74 -18.88 -2.79
CA ARG A 92 -0.89 -18.24 -3.81
C ARG A 92 0.21 -17.42 -3.17
N ASN A 93 1.27 -17.13 -3.92
CA ASN A 93 2.31 -16.21 -3.45
C ASN A 93 1.70 -14.82 -3.20
N GLY A 94 1.90 -14.30 -2.01
CA GLY A 94 1.34 -13.00 -1.61
C GLY A 94 1.93 -11.85 -2.43
N LYS A 95 1.06 -11.03 -3.01
CA LYS A 95 1.44 -9.76 -3.63
C LYS A 95 1.92 -8.80 -2.56
N ARG A 96 2.96 -8.01 -2.85
CA ARG A 96 3.59 -7.14 -1.86
C ARG A 96 4.11 -5.84 -2.47
N THR A 97 4.03 -4.76 -1.71
CA THR A 97 4.69 -3.48 -2.01
C THR A 97 6.20 -3.61 -1.82
N GLY A 98 6.99 -2.65 -2.31
CA GLY A 98 8.45 -2.64 -2.11
C GLY A 98 8.85 -2.73 -0.64
N ALA A 99 8.19 -1.98 0.26
CA ALA A 99 8.46 -2.03 1.70
C ALA A 99 8.14 -3.40 2.32
N ALA A 100 6.99 -4.00 1.96
CA ALA A 100 6.62 -5.33 2.41
C ALA A 100 7.59 -6.41 1.88
N MET A 101 8.03 -6.29 0.63
CA MET A 101 9.00 -7.18 0.00
C MET A 101 10.30 -7.26 0.80
N VAL A 102 10.89 -6.12 1.12
CA VAL A 102 12.13 -6.06 1.90
C VAL A 102 11.92 -6.62 3.30
N LYS A 103 10.82 -6.22 3.97
CA LYS A 103 10.53 -6.71 5.32
C LYS A 103 10.35 -8.22 5.36
N ILE A 104 9.56 -8.79 4.44
CA ILE A 104 9.33 -10.24 4.35
C ILE A 104 10.63 -10.99 4.09
N ALA A 105 11.44 -10.53 3.11
CA ALA A 105 12.74 -11.15 2.82
C ALA A 105 13.66 -11.17 4.04
N MET A 106 13.72 -10.07 4.80
CA MET A 106 14.54 -9.96 6.01
C MET A 106 13.99 -10.79 7.18
N ASP A 107 12.68 -10.86 7.35
CA ASP A 107 12.08 -11.67 8.42
C ASP A 107 12.32 -13.17 8.14
N MET A 108 12.07 -13.63 6.91
CA MET A 108 12.33 -15.02 6.50
C MET A 108 13.80 -15.41 6.59
N LEU A 109 14.72 -14.48 6.29
CA LEU A 109 16.17 -14.71 6.51
C LEU A 109 16.49 -14.88 7.99
N ARG A 110 15.94 -14.02 8.86
CA ARG A 110 16.15 -14.12 10.32
C ARG A 110 15.58 -15.40 10.93
N GLU A 111 14.46 -15.85 10.39
CA GLU A 111 13.79 -17.11 10.77
C GLU A 111 14.51 -18.36 10.21
N GLY A 112 15.51 -18.16 9.35
CA GLY A 112 16.25 -19.26 8.71
C GLY A 112 15.47 -20.01 7.65
N LEU A 113 14.36 -19.46 7.15
CA LEU A 113 13.55 -20.07 6.09
C LEU A 113 14.21 -19.96 4.72
N ILE A 114 14.98 -18.89 4.50
CA ILE A 114 15.73 -18.63 3.26
C ILE A 114 17.16 -18.19 3.59
N ASP A 115 18.06 -18.33 2.64
CA ASP A 115 19.43 -17.82 2.73
C ASP A 115 19.55 -16.36 2.23
N GLU A 116 20.71 -15.74 2.45
CA GLU A 116 20.99 -14.36 2.03
C GLU A 116 20.86 -14.16 0.53
N LYS A 117 21.32 -15.13 -0.26
CA LYS A 117 21.26 -15.06 -1.72
C LYS A 117 19.79 -15.05 -2.18
N THR A 118 18.96 -15.90 -1.62
CA THR A 118 17.53 -15.95 -1.92
C THR A 118 16.82 -14.66 -1.47
N ALA A 119 17.16 -14.13 -0.30
CA ALA A 119 16.60 -12.87 0.19
C ALA A 119 16.89 -11.71 -0.77
N VAL A 120 18.12 -11.59 -1.28
CA VAL A 120 18.51 -10.59 -2.27
C VAL A 120 17.80 -10.81 -3.61
N LEU A 121 17.74 -12.05 -4.10
CA LEU A 121 17.08 -12.36 -5.38
C LEU A 121 15.57 -12.08 -5.39
N ARG A 122 14.93 -12.10 -4.22
CA ARG A 122 13.50 -11.76 -4.08
C ARG A 122 13.22 -10.26 -4.05
N CYS A 123 14.25 -9.44 -3.89
CA CYS A 123 14.12 -8.00 -3.91
C CYS A 123 14.16 -7.50 -5.37
N GLU A 124 12.99 -7.29 -5.96
CA GLU A 124 12.84 -6.75 -7.31
C GLU A 124 13.37 -5.30 -7.35
N PRO A 125 14.38 -4.98 -8.21
CA PRO A 125 14.99 -3.64 -8.25
C PRO A 125 13.98 -2.51 -8.49
N ALA A 126 12.99 -2.73 -9.35
CA ALA A 126 11.96 -1.73 -9.63
C ALA A 126 11.13 -1.36 -8.39
N LYS A 127 10.86 -2.32 -7.51
CA LYS A 127 10.15 -2.07 -6.24
C LYS A 127 11.05 -1.44 -5.17
N LEU A 128 12.36 -1.63 -5.26
CA LEU A 128 13.32 -0.94 -4.39
C LEU A 128 13.42 0.53 -4.76
N ASP A 129 13.38 0.85 -6.06
CA ASP A 129 13.40 2.23 -6.53
C ASP A 129 12.24 3.06 -5.94
N GLU A 130 11.05 2.46 -5.81
CA GLU A 130 9.90 3.10 -5.13
C GLU A 130 10.22 3.57 -3.70
N LEU A 131 11.12 2.87 -2.98
CA LEU A 131 11.47 3.19 -1.60
C LEU A 131 12.47 4.35 -1.49
N LEU A 132 13.13 4.71 -2.57
CA LEU A 132 14.08 5.82 -2.64
C LEU A 132 13.39 7.17 -2.87
N HIS A 133 12.12 7.15 -3.26
CA HIS A 133 11.35 8.37 -3.46
C HIS A 133 10.81 8.95 -2.15
N PRO A 134 10.69 10.28 -2.05
CA PRO A 134 10.05 10.93 -0.92
C PRO A 134 8.62 10.41 -0.71
N VAL A 135 8.22 10.26 0.55
CA VAL A 135 6.85 9.88 0.94
C VAL A 135 6.31 10.86 1.97
N PHE A 136 5.00 11.07 2.00
CA PHE A 136 4.38 11.88 3.04
C PHE A 136 4.38 11.15 4.39
N ASP A 137 4.47 11.93 5.46
CA ASP A 137 4.26 11.41 6.81
C ASP A 137 2.85 10.81 6.95
N LYS A 138 2.76 9.59 7.51
CA LYS A 138 1.49 8.86 7.62
C LYS A 138 0.44 9.57 8.47
N LYS A 139 0.87 10.31 9.52
CA LYS A 139 -0.06 11.05 10.38
C LYS A 139 -0.57 12.29 9.65
N ALA A 140 0.29 12.96 8.89
CA ALA A 140 -0.10 14.10 8.07
C ALA A 140 -1.13 13.71 7.00
N ILE A 141 -0.94 12.58 6.31
CA ILE A 141 -1.93 12.07 5.33
C ILE A 141 -3.28 11.77 6.00
N ALA A 142 -3.27 11.14 7.18
CA ALA A 142 -4.50 10.74 7.88
C ALA A 142 -5.38 11.93 8.27
N THR A 143 -4.79 13.12 8.41
CA THR A 143 -5.50 14.37 8.78
C THR A 143 -5.68 15.34 7.62
N ALA A 144 -5.06 15.06 6.47
CA ALA A 144 -5.14 15.93 5.30
C ALA A 144 -6.51 15.83 4.60
N GLN A 145 -6.99 16.99 4.15
CA GLN A 145 -8.17 17.02 3.28
C GLN A 145 -7.78 16.59 1.86
N VAL A 146 -8.34 15.48 1.40
CA VAL A 146 -8.15 15.01 0.02
C VAL A 146 -9.01 15.86 -0.92
N ILE A 147 -8.38 16.59 -1.83
CA ILE A 147 -9.07 17.41 -2.83
C ILE A 147 -9.47 16.55 -4.03
N THR A 148 -8.56 15.72 -4.54
CA THR A 148 -8.79 14.85 -5.70
C THR A 148 -7.83 13.65 -5.68
N LYS A 149 -8.11 12.68 -6.57
CA LYS A 149 -7.24 11.52 -6.83
C LYS A 149 -6.92 11.46 -8.32
N GLY A 150 -5.70 11.06 -8.65
CA GLY A 150 -5.24 10.87 -10.03
C GLY A 150 -4.50 9.55 -10.22
N LEU A 151 -4.10 9.26 -11.45
CA LEU A 151 -3.25 8.12 -11.78
C LEU A 151 -1.80 8.42 -11.36
N PRO A 152 -1.14 7.55 -10.60
CA PRO A 152 0.25 7.75 -10.19
C PRO A 152 1.18 7.42 -11.36
N ALA A 153 1.53 8.42 -12.14
CA ALA A 153 2.36 8.26 -13.33
C ALA A 153 3.86 8.14 -13.01
N SER A 154 4.31 8.80 -11.95
CA SER A 154 5.68 8.71 -11.43
C SER A 154 5.63 8.75 -9.91
N PRO A 155 6.41 7.89 -9.21
CA PRO A 155 6.37 7.80 -7.77
C PRO A 155 6.90 9.05 -7.08
N GLY A 156 6.58 9.18 -5.77
CA GLY A 156 7.10 10.23 -4.91
C GLY A 156 6.02 11.06 -4.24
N ALA A 157 6.47 12.05 -3.46
CA ALA A 157 5.65 13.04 -2.80
C ALA A 157 6.23 14.43 -3.05
N ALA A 158 5.37 15.39 -3.31
CA ALA A 158 5.77 16.76 -3.55
C ALA A 158 4.87 17.73 -2.78
N THR A 159 5.46 18.80 -2.27
CA THR A 159 4.75 19.90 -1.61
C THR A 159 5.24 21.23 -2.13
N GLY A 160 4.37 22.21 -2.18
CA GLY A 160 4.73 23.58 -2.62
C GLY A 160 3.51 24.38 -3.04
N PRO A 161 3.70 25.68 -3.34
CA PRO A 161 2.64 26.51 -3.91
C PRO A 161 2.21 25.96 -5.28
N VAL A 162 0.93 26.09 -5.57
CA VAL A 162 0.37 25.66 -6.85
C VAL A 162 0.58 26.75 -7.90
N VAL A 163 1.07 26.37 -9.07
CA VAL A 163 1.21 27.24 -10.25
C VAL A 163 0.60 26.57 -11.47
N PHE A 164 0.08 27.38 -12.39
CA PHE A 164 -0.63 26.90 -13.57
C PHE A 164 0.14 27.11 -14.89
N PHE A 165 1.24 27.84 -14.86
CA PHE A 165 2.10 28.08 -16.02
C PHE A 165 3.54 27.69 -15.69
N ALA A 166 4.25 27.18 -16.68
CA ALA A 166 5.63 26.70 -16.56
C ALA A 166 6.57 27.82 -16.10
N GLU A 167 6.40 29.03 -16.63
CA GLU A 167 7.22 30.20 -16.27
C GLU A 167 7.00 30.64 -14.82
N ASP A 168 5.86 30.38 -14.23
CA ASP A 168 5.59 30.74 -12.85
C ASP A 168 6.28 29.80 -11.86
N ALA A 169 6.54 28.54 -12.24
CA ALA A 169 7.38 27.63 -11.47
C ALA A 169 8.81 28.17 -11.34
N GLU A 170 9.38 28.69 -12.42
CA GLU A 170 10.69 29.34 -12.40
C GLU A 170 10.72 30.59 -11.51
N LYS A 171 9.70 31.46 -11.65
CA LYS A 171 9.58 32.71 -10.87
C LYS A 171 9.48 32.43 -9.38
N VAL A 172 8.64 31.46 -8.98
CA VAL A 172 8.48 31.04 -7.59
C VAL A 172 9.80 30.51 -7.03
N LEU A 173 10.47 29.62 -7.77
CA LEU A 173 11.76 29.10 -7.36
C LEU A 173 12.80 30.21 -7.19
N ALA A 174 12.89 31.11 -8.14
CA ALA A 174 13.85 32.24 -8.10
C ALA A 174 13.57 33.21 -6.96
N ALA A 175 12.27 33.48 -6.68
CA ALA A 175 11.89 34.47 -5.66
C ALA A 175 11.92 33.91 -4.23
N THR A 176 11.63 32.62 -4.03
CA THR A 176 11.41 32.05 -2.69
C THR A 176 12.39 30.92 -2.35
N GLY A 177 13.12 30.37 -3.32
CA GLY A 177 13.92 29.16 -3.17
C GLY A 177 13.07 27.88 -3.00
N GLN A 178 11.75 27.97 -3.05
CA GLN A 178 10.84 26.82 -2.94
C GLN A 178 10.35 26.38 -4.31
N LYS A 179 10.31 25.07 -4.52
CA LYS A 179 9.74 24.48 -5.74
C LYS A 179 8.22 24.47 -5.65
N ALA A 180 7.55 24.76 -6.75
CA ALA A 180 6.09 24.77 -6.89
C ALA A 180 5.55 23.39 -7.34
N ILE A 181 4.25 23.17 -7.18
CA ILE A 181 3.50 22.12 -7.87
C ILE A 181 2.95 22.71 -9.17
N LEU A 182 3.40 22.18 -10.30
CA LEU A 182 2.92 22.59 -11.61
C LEU A 182 1.62 21.84 -11.95
N VAL A 183 0.52 22.58 -12.07
CA VAL A 183 -0.80 22.03 -12.40
C VAL A 183 -1.18 22.49 -13.83
N ARG A 184 -1.37 21.53 -14.73
CA ARG A 184 -1.73 21.81 -16.14
C ARG A 184 -2.95 20.99 -16.54
N ILE A 185 -3.62 21.39 -17.62
CA ILE A 185 -4.59 20.51 -18.28
C ILE A 185 -3.84 19.31 -18.86
N GLU A 186 -2.79 19.57 -19.60
CA GLU A 186 -1.80 18.63 -20.15
C GLU A 186 -0.47 19.37 -20.30
N THR A 187 0.65 18.67 -20.41
CA THR A 187 1.96 19.29 -20.65
C THR A 187 2.40 19.13 -22.10
N SER A 188 3.15 20.11 -22.57
CA SER A 188 3.80 20.12 -23.89
C SER A 188 5.33 20.19 -23.74
N PRO A 189 6.10 20.01 -24.83
CA PRO A 189 7.56 20.19 -24.80
C PRO A 189 8.00 21.59 -24.33
N GLU A 190 7.17 22.61 -24.50
CA GLU A 190 7.43 23.98 -24.06
C GLU A 190 7.41 24.12 -22.54
N ASP A 191 6.69 23.24 -21.84
CA ASP A 191 6.59 23.23 -20.37
C ASP A 191 7.84 22.60 -19.70
N LEU A 192 8.78 22.03 -20.48
CA LEU A 192 9.88 21.20 -19.98
C LEU A 192 10.71 21.87 -18.88
N LYS A 193 11.02 23.16 -19.03
CA LYS A 193 11.81 23.91 -18.07
C LYS A 193 11.05 24.10 -16.74
N GLY A 194 9.78 24.49 -16.81
CA GLY A 194 8.93 24.61 -15.62
C GLY A 194 8.71 23.26 -14.93
N MET A 195 8.61 22.17 -15.70
CA MET A 195 8.57 20.82 -15.14
C MET A 195 9.87 20.45 -14.40
N LEU A 196 11.03 20.88 -14.88
CA LEU A 196 12.31 20.70 -14.20
C LEU A 196 12.38 21.48 -12.89
N ASP A 197 11.85 22.69 -12.84
CA ASP A 197 11.88 23.58 -11.67
C ASP A 197 10.79 23.24 -10.65
N ALA A 198 9.74 22.54 -11.06
CA ALA A 198 8.66 22.09 -10.17
C ALA A 198 9.12 21.00 -9.20
N ALA A 199 8.49 20.93 -8.02
CA ALA A 199 8.61 19.83 -7.07
C ALA A 199 7.86 18.58 -7.55
N GLY A 200 6.68 18.79 -8.16
CA GLY A 200 5.82 17.75 -8.71
C GLY A 200 4.91 18.31 -9.80
N ILE A 201 4.29 17.42 -10.54
CA ILE A 201 3.46 17.76 -11.70
C ILE A 201 2.10 17.09 -11.51
N LEU A 202 1.02 17.83 -11.77
CA LEU A 202 -0.34 17.32 -11.80
C LEU A 202 -1.01 17.73 -13.09
N THR A 203 -1.57 16.78 -13.83
CA THR A 203 -2.34 17.08 -15.04
C THR A 203 -3.79 16.65 -14.91
N ALA A 204 -4.71 17.46 -15.48
CA ALA A 204 -6.12 17.11 -15.53
C ALA A 204 -6.42 16.01 -16.55
N ARG A 205 -5.57 15.88 -17.57
CA ARG A 205 -5.70 14.90 -18.67
C ARG A 205 -4.37 14.19 -18.89
N GLY A 206 -4.48 12.97 -19.36
CA GLY A 206 -3.34 12.13 -19.71
C GLY A 206 -3.38 10.77 -19.00
N GLY A 207 -2.74 9.81 -19.60
CA GLY A 207 -2.56 8.46 -19.07
C GLY A 207 -1.10 8.21 -18.73
N MET A 208 -0.78 6.97 -18.38
CA MET A 208 0.57 6.52 -18.01
C MET A 208 1.63 6.67 -19.11
N THR A 209 1.20 6.93 -20.35
CA THR A 209 2.05 7.15 -21.53
C THR A 209 1.99 8.60 -22.05
N SER A 210 1.31 9.52 -21.33
CA SER A 210 1.25 10.92 -21.69
C SER A 210 2.63 11.59 -21.63
N HIS A 211 2.78 12.75 -22.31
CA HIS A 211 4.00 13.55 -22.25
C HIS A 211 4.42 13.85 -20.79
N ALA A 212 3.47 14.32 -19.95
CA ALA A 212 3.73 14.55 -18.52
C ALA A 212 4.30 13.33 -17.82
N ALA A 213 3.68 12.15 -18.01
CA ALA A 213 4.06 10.91 -17.36
C ALA A 213 5.47 10.43 -17.78
N VAL A 214 5.76 10.48 -19.09
CA VAL A 214 7.06 10.02 -19.62
C VAL A 214 8.17 10.95 -19.19
N VAL A 215 7.97 12.25 -19.29
CA VAL A 215 8.98 13.26 -18.94
C VAL A 215 9.22 13.29 -17.44
N ALA A 216 8.16 13.27 -16.61
CA ALA A 216 8.29 13.24 -15.15
C ALA A 216 9.10 12.03 -14.65
N ARG A 217 8.85 10.84 -15.22
CA ARG A 217 9.65 9.64 -14.92
C ARG A 217 11.11 9.81 -15.31
N GLY A 218 11.38 10.35 -16.51
CA GLY A 218 12.75 10.62 -16.94
C GLY A 218 13.49 11.63 -16.06
N MET A 219 12.76 12.55 -15.41
CA MET A 219 13.29 13.54 -14.46
C MET A 219 13.32 13.05 -13.00
N GLY A 220 12.75 11.88 -12.69
CA GLY A 220 12.59 11.40 -11.32
C GLY A 220 11.63 12.26 -10.48
N LYS A 221 10.62 12.87 -11.09
CA LYS A 221 9.67 13.77 -10.43
C LYS A 221 8.32 13.09 -10.20
N CYS A 222 7.69 13.40 -9.05
CA CYS A 222 6.33 12.97 -8.74
C CYS A 222 5.33 13.54 -9.77
N CYS A 223 4.48 12.66 -10.30
CA CYS A 223 3.47 13.04 -11.29
C CYS A 223 2.20 12.18 -11.12
#